data_e99316ef8a10cec6d19136819581611d
#
_entry.id   e99316ef8a10cec6d19136819581611d
#
_cell.length_a   1.000
_cell.length_b   1.000
_cell.length_c   1.000
_cell.angle_alpha   90.00
_cell.angle_beta   90.00
_cell.angle_gamma   90.00
#
_symmetry.space_group_name_H-M   'P 1'
#
loop_
_entity.id
_entity.type
_entity.pdbx_description
1 polymer ?
#
loop_
_entity_poly.entity_id
_entity_poly.type
_entity_poly.pdbx_seq_one_letter_code
_entity_poly.pdbx_strand_id
1 'polypeptide(L)'
;MIRVIVLLATLLTGCASAQSYSAETASLAGTWRGRMSGPMGNAPLILTIAEDGAFQGLLFVEPKYREIRGTISVLSPGNIRYEGNDGNGRVTLHEERGQRVLRFVRDGGGGGAELTPSK
;
A
#
# COMPACT_ATOMS: atom_id res chain seq x y z
N MET A 1 -7.00 -33.58 30.62
CA MET A 1 -6.33 -33.77 29.33
C MET A 1 -7.07 -33.07 28.19
N ILE A 2 -8.35 -33.25 28.06
CA ILE A 2 -9.15 -32.63 26.99
C ILE A 2 -9.12 -31.09 27.04
N ARG A 3 -9.05 -30.51 28.24
CA ARG A 3 -9.01 -29.04 28.43
C ARG A 3 -7.77 -28.39 27.83
N VAL A 4 -6.64 -29.08 27.84
CA VAL A 4 -5.38 -28.55 27.31
C VAL A 4 -5.45 -28.37 25.79
N ILE A 5 -6.11 -29.29 25.09
CA ILE A 5 -6.28 -29.25 23.65
C ILE A 5 -7.11 -28.03 23.23
N VAL A 6 -8.15 -27.69 23.98
CA VAL A 6 -9.03 -26.53 23.70
C VAL A 6 -8.25 -25.23 23.81
N LEU A 7 -7.38 -25.09 24.80
CA LEU A 7 -6.54 -23.91 24.98
C LEU A 7 -5.58 -23.69 23.79
N LEU A 8 -4.98 -24.75 23.27
CA LEU A 8 -4.10 -24.67 22.13
C LEU A 8 -4.82 -24.18 20.88
N ALA A 9 -6.04 -24.63 20.64
CA ALA A 9 -6.84 -24.20 19.51
C ALA A 9 -7.12 -22.69 19.56
N THR A 10 -7.37 -22.13 20.72
CA THR A 10 -7.62 -20.70 20.90
C THR A 10 -6.40 -19.86 20.54
N LEU A 11 -5.20 -20.30 20.93
CA LEU A 11 -3.95 -19.61 20.59
C LEU A 11 -3.67 -19.58 19.09
N LEU A 12 -3.94 -20.66 18.38
CA LEU A 12 -3.76 -20.77 16.95
C LEU A 12 -4.66 -19.78 16.18
N THR A 13 -5.86 -19.55 16.66
CA THR A 13 -6.80 -18.60 16.04
C THR A 13 -6.25 -17.18 16.08
N GLY A 14 -5.64 -16.76 17.21
CA GLY A 14 -5.02 -15.43 17.33
C GLY A 14 -3.86 -15.23 16.35
N CYS A 15 -3.02 -16.24 16.15
CA CYS A 15 -1.89 -16.17 15.21
C CYS A 15 -2.37 -16.01 13.75
N ALA A 16 -3.46 -16.67 13.37
CA ALA A 16 -4.00 -16.60 12.02
C ALA A 16 -4.43 -15.19 11.64
N SER A 17 -5.01 -14.42 12.57
CA SER A 17 -5.42 -13.03 12.34
C SER A 17 -4.24 -12.11 12.07
N ALA A 18 -3.15 -12.23 12.84
CA ALA A 18 -1.94 -11.44 12.64
C ALA A 18 -1.29 -11.75 11.28
N GLN A 19 -1.28 -13.00 10.88
CA GLN A 19 -0.72 -13.41 9.59
C GLN A 19 -1.51 -12.83 8.41
N SER A 20 -2.82 -12.65 8.54
CA SER A 20 -3.67 -12.09 7.48
C SER A 20 -3.26 -10.66 7.15
N TYR A 21 -2.98 -9.82 8.16
CA TYR A 21 -2.57 -8.44 7.93
C TYR A 21 -1.19 -8.37 7.27
N SER A 22 -0.25 -9.20 7.71
CA SER A 22 1.07 -9.28 7.10
C SER A 22 1.00 -9.72 5.65
N ALA A 23 0.17 -10.71 5.34
CA ALA A 23 -0.02 -11.19 3.97
C ALA A 23 -0.61 -10.11 3.06
N GLU A 24 -1.56 -9.32 3.56
CA GLU A 24 -2.16 -8.23 2.79
C GLU A 24 -1.12 -7.15 2.47
N THR A 25 -0.27 -6.77 3.42
CA THR A 25 0.81 -5.82 3.18
C THR A 25 1.83 -6.39 2.19
N ALA A 26 2.24 -7.64 2.37
CA ALA A 26 3.21 -8.29 1.49
C ALA A 26 2.69 -8.42 0.04
N SER A 27 1.38 -8.52 -0.15
CA SER A 27 0.79 -8.62 -1.49
C SER A 27 1.00 -7.35 -2.31
N LEU A 28 1.29 -6.23 -1.67
CA LEU A 28 1.56 -4.96 -2.32
C LEU A 28 3.04 -4.77 -2.68
N ALA A 29 3.93 -5.66 -2.22
CA ALA A 29 5.35 -5.53 -2.46
C ALA A 29 5.69 -5.61 -3.94
N GLY A 30 6.68 -4.83 -4.34
CA GLY A 30 7.15 -4.80 -5.71
C GLY A 30 7.29 -3.39 -6.24
N THR A 31 7.53 -3.29 -7.55
CA THR A 31 7.67 -2.00 -8.21
C THR A 31 6.42 -1.69 -9.00
N TRP A 32 5.95 -0.47 -8.86
CA TRP A 32 4.72 0.02 -9.46
C TRP A 32 5.00 1.27 -10.26
N ARG A 33 4.31 1.44 -11.37
CA ARG A 33 4.45 2.61 -12.25
C ARG A 33 3.10 3.23 -12.52
N GLY A 34 3.08 4.54 -12.60
CA GLY A 34 1.86 5.25 -12.93
C GLY A 34 2.06 6.75 -12.87
N ARG A 35 1.03 7.43 -12.44
CA ARG A 35 1.02 8.89 -12.40
C ARG A 35 0.45 9.38 -11.09
N MET A 36 1.02 10.46 -10.61
CA MET A 36 0.48 11.20 -9.47
C MET A 36 -0.20 12.45 -10.00
N SER A 37 -1.43 12.70 -9.54
CA SER A 37 -2.19 13.90 -9.89
C SER A 37 -2.21 14.86 -8.70
N GLY A 38 -2.23 16.15 -8.98
CA GLY A 38 -2.25 17.19 -7.95
C GLY A 38 -2.58 18.53 -8.56
N PRO A 39 -2.50 19.62 -7.75
CA PRO A 39 -2.83 20.97 -8.22
C PRO A 39 -1.98 21.44 -9.40
N MET A 40 -0.78 20.90 -9.51
CA MET A 40 0.17 21.24 -10.59
C MET A 40 0.03 20.37 -11.83
N GLY A 41 -0.94 19.45 -11.86
CA GLY A 41 -1.14 18.53 -12.98
C GLY A 41 -0.69 17.12 -12.64
N ASN A 42 -0.46 16.31 -13.69
CA ASN A 42 -0.06 14.92 -13.56
C ASN A 42 1.45 14.76 -13.78
N ALA A 43 2.07 13.89 -12.99
CA ALA A 43 3.50 13.61 -13.09
C ALA A 43 3.76 12.11 -13.04
N PRO A 44 4.70 11.59 -13.82
CA PRO A 44 5.07 10.17 -13.76
C PRO A 44 5.63 9.80 -12.39
N LEU A 45 5.27 8.62 -11.91
CA LEU A 45 5.71 8.12 -10.60
C LEU A 45 6.14 6.66 -10.75
N ILE A 46 7.30 6.33 -10.15
CA ILE A 46 7.75 4.96 -9.98
C ILE A 46 7.88 4.73 -8.47
N LEU A 47 7.25 3.68 -7.97
CA LEU A 47 7.19 3.41 -6.54
C LEU A 47 7.59 1.96 -6.26
N THR A 48 8.46 1.75 -5.28
CA THR A 48 8.83 0.42 -4.81
C THR A 48 8.32 0.25 -3.40
N ILE A 49 7.55 -0.83 -3.18
CA ILE A 49 6.97 -1.16 -1.88
C ILE A 49 7.65 -2.42 -1.36
N ALA A 50 8.16 -2.36 -0.13
CA ALA A 50 8.75 -3.50 0.54
C ALA A 50 7.66 -4.36 1.21
N GLU A 51 7.99 -5.58 1.57
CA GLU A 51 7.02 -6.52 2.17
C GLU A 51 6.44 -6.02 3.49
N ASP A 52 7.17 -5.20 4.23
CA ASP A 52 6.73 -4.63 5.50
C ASP A 52 5.87 -3.36 5.32
N GLY A 53 5.68 -2.90 4.08
CA GLY A 53 4.88 -1.72 3.78
C GLY A 53 5.68 -0.44 3.61
N ALA A 54 6.98 -0.45 3.84
CA ALA A 54 7.81 0.71 3.57
C ALA A 54 7.88 0.96 2.06
N PHE A 55 7.74 2.20 1.63
CA PHE A 55 7.83 2.52 0.22
C PHE A 55 8.76 3.69 -0.06
N GLN A 56 9.33 3.68 -1.25
CA GLN A 56 10.09 4.81 -1.76
C GLN A 56 9.94 4.85 -3.27
N GLY A 57 10.02 6.04 -3.82
CA GLY A 57 9.86 6.20 -5.24
C GLY A 57 10.36 7.55 -5.73
N LEU A 58 10.21 7.74 -7.02
CA LEU A 58 10.62 8.97 -7.70
C LEU A 58 9.45 9.53 -8.46
N LEU A 59 9.15 10.79 -8.17
CA LEU A 59 8.14 11.57 -8.87
C LEU A 59 8.88 12.54 -9.79
N PHE A 60 8.57 12.48 -11.08
CA PHE A 60 9.22 13.37 -12.02
C PHE A 60 8.42 14.67 -12.16
N VAL A 61 8.94 15.72 -11.53
CA VAL A 61 8.38 17.07 -11.63
C VAL A 61 9.40 17.90 -12.40
N GLU A 62 9.18 18.00 -13.71
CA GLU A 62 10.10 18.61 -14.65
C GLU A 62 10.72 19.91 -14.13
N PRO A 63 12.07 20.08 -14.19
CA PRO A 63 13.05 19.16 -14.78
C PRO A 63 13.73 18.23 -13.77
N LYS A 64 13.19 18.04 -12.57
CA LYS A 64 13.84 17.31 -11.49
C LYS A 64 13.00 16.13 -11.01
N TYR A 65 13.68 15.18 -10.37
CA TYR A 65 13.01 14.11 -9.62
C TYR A 65 12.83 14.54 -8.17
N ARG A 66 11.68 14.19 -7.61
CA ARG A 66 11.38 14.38 -6.20
C ARG A 66 11.24 13.01 -5.55
N GLU A 67 11.93 12.82 -4.43
CA GLU A 67 11.87 11.55 -3.72
C GLU A 67 10.60 11.47 -2.87
N ILE A 68 9.89 10.34 -3.02
CA ILE A 68 8.70 10.02 -2.25
C ILE A 68 9.05 8.84 -1.34
N ARG A 69 8.70 8.91 -0.07
CA ARG A 69 8.92 7.83 0.91
C ARG A 69 7.85 7.83 1.96
N GLY A 70 7.61 6.65 2.52
CA GLY A 70 6.65 6.52 3.59
C GLY A 70 6.39 5.06 3.94
N THR A 71 5.25 4.84 4.58
CA THR A 71 4.82 3.51 5.00
C THR A 71 3.37 3.29 4.68
N ILE A 72 3.04 2.04 4.37
CA ILE A 72 1.66 1.56 4.19
C ILE A 72 1.34 0.68 5.39
N SER A 73 0.18 0.90 5.99
CA SER A 73 -0.29 0.14 7.16
C SER A 73 -1.68 -0.42 6.89
N VAL A 74 -1.88 -1.68 7.21
CA VAL A 74 -3.19 -2.32 7.16
C VAL A 74 -3.80 -2.23 8.54
N LEU A 75 -4.84 -1.41 8.70
CA LEU A 75 -5.52 -1.19 9.97
C LEU A 75 -6.56 -2.28 10.26
N SER A 76 -7.18 -2.78 9.22
CA SER A 76 -8.11 -3.91 9.25
C SER A 76 -8.23 -4.40 7.81
N PRO A 77 -8.79 -5.60 7.56
CA PRO A 77 -8.92 -6.09 6.19
C PRO A 77 -9.62 -5.10 5.29
N GLY A 78 -8.97 -4.75 4.17
CA GLY A 78 -9.48 -3.77 3.22
C GLY A 78 -9.33 -2.32 3.62
N ASN A 79 -8.86 -2.03 4.83
CA ASN A 79 -8.64 -0.67 5.31
C ASN A 79 -7.15 -0.37 5.38
N ILE A 80 -6.61 0.13 4.29
CA ILE A 80 -5.19 0.36 4.10
C ILE A 80 -4.93 1.86 4.04
N ARG A 81 -3.94 2.32 4.81
CA ARG A 81 -3.56 3.73 4.89
C ARG A 81 -2.09 3.90 4.54
N TYR A 82 -1.74 5.09 4.06
CA TYR A 82 -0.34 5.43 3.86
C TYR A 82 -0.01 6.74 4.57
N GLU A 83 1.25 6.86 4.98
CA GLU A 83 1.83 8.10 5.50
C GLU A 83 3.19 8.28 4.85
N GLY A 84 3.47 9.48 4.39
CA GLY A 84 4.74 9.76 3.75
C GLY A 84 5.09 11.23 3.76
N ASN A 85 6.24 11.53 3.17
CA ASN A 85 6.74 12.90 3.08
C ASN A 85 5.90 13.78 2.14
N ASP A 86 5.03 13.18 1.32
CA ASP A 86 4.19 13.91 0.37
C ASP A 86 2.72 13.95 0.81
N GLY A 87 2.39 13.37 1.95
CA GLY A 87 1.05 13.37 2.48
C GLY A 87 0.63 12.02 3.01
N ASN A 88 -0.65 11.91 3.38
CA ASN A 88 -1.24 10.69 3.90
C ASN A 88 -2.63 10.50 3.34
N GLY A 89 -3.12 9.28 3.40
CA GLY A 89 -4.43 8.95 2.87
C GLY A 89 -4.72 7.47 2.83
N ARG A 90 -5.58 7.10 1.92
CA ARG A 90 -6.07 5.73 1.76
C ARG A 90 -5.39 5.06 0.57
N VAL A 91 -5.19 3.74 0.69
CA VAL A 91 -4.69 2.91 -0.39
C VAL A 91 -5.77 1.90 -0.76
N THR A 92 -6.05 1.74 -2.04
CA THR A 92 -6.97 0.71 -2.52
C THR A 92 -6.28 -0.12 -3.60
N LEU A 93 -6.61 -1.41 -3.63
CA LEU A 93 -6.11 -2.33 -4.63
C LEU A 93 -7.30 -3.02 -5.28
N HIS A 94 -7.38 -2.98 -6.59
CA HIS A 94 -8.43 -3.66 -7.33
C HIS A 94 -7.89 -4.17 -8.67
N GLU A 95 -8.69 -4.95 -9.37
CA GLU A 95 -8.34 -5.44 -10.68
C GLU A 95 -9.19 -4.77 -11.75
N GLU A 96 -8.54 -4.34 -12.83
CA GLU A 96 -9.20 -3.82 -14.02
C GLU A 96 -8.64 -4.57 -15.22
N ARG A 97 -9.50 -5.26 -15.95
CA ARG A 97 -9.13 -6.00 -17.17
C ARG A 97 -7.99 -6.99 -16.93
N GLY A 98 -8.02 -7.68 -15.78
CA GLY A 98 -6.99 -8.63 -15.41
C GLY A 98 -5.70 -8.04 -14.89
N GLN A 99 -5.64 -6.73 -14.71
CA GLN A 99 -4.46 -6.04 -14.21
C GLN A 99 -4.73 -5.46 -12.83
N ARG A 100 -3.77 -5.58 -11.92
CA ARG A 100 -3.85 -4.97 -10.60
C ARG A 100 -3.64 -3.48 -10.70
N VAL A 101 -4.50 -2.71 -10.03
CA VAL A 101 -4.40 -1.25 -9.99
C VAL A 101 -4.32 -0.83 -8.53
N LEU A 102 -3.26 -0.12 -8.19
CA LEU A 102 -3.02 0.42 -6.86
C LEU A 102 -3.32 1.91 -6.89
N ARG A 103 -4.19 2.36 -6.00
CA ARG A 103 -4.60 3.76 -5.96
C ARG A 103 -4.34 4.36 -4.58
N PHE A 104 -3.66 5.51 -4.57
CA PHE A 104 -3.45 6.30 -3.37
C PHE A 104 -4.36 7.52 -3.46
N VAL A 105 -5.17 7.74 -2.44
CA VAL A 105 -6.10 8.87 -2.38
C VAL A 105 -5.74 9.71 -1.16
N ARG A 106 -5.33 10.95 -1.41
CA ARG A 106 -4.91 11.86 -0.33
C ARG A 106 -6.11 12.29 0.49
N ASP A 107 -5.95 12.33 1.82
CA ASP A 107 -6.96 12.86 2.72
C ASP A 107 -7.18 14.34 2.44
N GLY A 108 -8.43 14.78 2.52
CA GLY A 108 -8.78 16.16 2.30
C GLY A 108 -8.81 16.61 0.84
N GLY A 109 -8.59 15.68 -0.09
CA GLY A 109 -8.49 15.99 -1.51
C GLY A 109 -7.11 16.45 -1.91
N GLY A 110 -6.97 17.03 -3.08
CA GLY A 110 -5.69 17.53 -3.58
C GLY A 110 -4.92 16.53 -4.41
N GLY A 111 -5.56 15.43 -4.81
CA GLY A 111 -4.97 14.48 -5.75
C GLY A 111 -4.68 13.12 -5.16
N GLY A 112 -3.94 12.34 -5.91
CA GLY A 112 -3.59 10.98 -5.56
C GLY A 112 -2.71 10.37 -6.63
N ALA A 113 -2.55 9.04 -6.58
CA ALA A 113 -1.75 8.33 -7.56
C ALA A 113 -2.48 7.06 -8.01
N GLU A 114 -2.26 6.69 -9.26
CA GLU A 114 -2.78 5.44 -9.81
C GLU A 114 -1.63 4.70 -10.48
N LEU A 115 -1.39 3.48 -10.03
CA LEU A 115 -0.22 2.71 -10.40
C LEU A 115 -0.59 1.29 -10.81
N THR A 116 0.21 0.74 -11.71
CA THR A 116 0.10 -0.66 -12.12
C THR A 116 1.46 -1.34 -11.91
N PRO A 117 1.49 -2.67 -11.76
CA PRO A 117 2.76 -3.36 -11.57
C PRO A 117 3.71 -3.13 -12.74
N SER A 118 4.96 -2.83 -12.40
CA SER A 118 6.02 -2.72 -13.38
C SER A 118 6.56 -4.12 -13.67
N LYS A 119 6.82 -4.41 -14.92
CA LYS A 119 7.43 -5.68 -15.33
C LYS A 119 8.94 -5.58 -15.37
#